data_58b951b1cc0fb01efbc1f0a02c18c794
#
_entry.id   58b951b1cc0fb01efbc1f0a02c18c794
#
_cell.length_a   1.000
_cell.length_b   1.000
_cell.length_c   1.000
_cell.angle_alpha   90.00
_cell.angle_beta   90.00
_cell.angle_gamma   90.00
#
_symmetry.space_group_name_H-M   'P 1'
#
loop_
_entity.id
_entity.type
_entity.pdbx_description
1 polymer ?
#
loop_
_entity_poly.entity_id
_entity_poly.type
_entity_poly.pdbx_seq_one_letter_code
_entity_poly.pdbx_strand_id
1 'polypeptide(L)'
;MIFLRDNVLLESELQLDHVKPRLLGHWGTCPGIILVWSHLNLLIRNHDLDMIYVIGPGHGAPAALAALWLEGSLGKFYPGEYDRDATGLRNLITRFSVPGGFPSHINAETPGSIHEGGELGYALAVSFGAVMDKPDLVVTCIVGDGEAETGPTATAWHAIKYLDPKESGAVIPILHVNGFKISERTIFGCMDDKELVCLFSGYGYQLCIVDDLDNINDELYTAMEWALAEVKKIQKAARSGNPIVKPRWPMIVLRTPKGWGGPKEVDGKIIEGSFHSHQVPLSKANNDETQLQALNDWLSSYKIDELLPEGKLADAIINTLPKKDEKKLGQLKDTYDPYIALKTVKWEDFAVEKNTDQSCMKITGAYLSKVFGENPTTIRLFSPDELESNKLDAILDHTQRNFQWDEYSRANGGRVIETLSEHECQGFMQGYTLTGRTAIFPSYESFLGIVHTMMVQYSKFVKIANEVKWRGDLASINYIETSTWARQEHNGFSHQNPSFIGAVLNIKAEAARVRHHPYATLV
;
A
#
# COMPACT_ATOMS: atom_id res chain seq x y z
N MET A 1 -2.80 22.45 -6.17
CA MET A 1 -2.84 22.22 -4.71
C MET A 1 -1.62 22.77 -3.96
N ILE A 2 -0.41 22.64 -4.49
CA ILE A 2 0.81 23.12 -3.81
C ILE A 2 0.84 24.63 -3.70
N PHE A 3 0.42 25.35 -4.74
CA PHE A 3 0.67 26.79 -4.91
C PHE A 3 -0.52 27.67 -4.56
N LEU A 4 -1.71 27.37 -5.10
CA LEU A 4 -2.80 28.34 -5.15
C LEU A 4 -3.68 28.35 -3.91
N ARG A 5 -4.10 29.54 -3.48
CA ARG A 5 -5.15 29.81 -2.51
C ARG A 5 -6.37 30.51 -3.13
N ASP A 6 -6.22 31.08 -4.31
CA ASP A 6 -7.31 31.72 -5.08
C ASP A 6 -7.04 31.57 -6.58
N ASN A 7 -7.98 32.03 -7.44
CA ASN A 7 -7.91 31.93 -8.89
C ASN A 7 -7.57 30.53 -9.40
N VAL A 8 -8.16 29.51 -8.78
CA VAL A 8 -7.81 28.08 -9.00
C VAL A 8 -8.17 27.58 -10.40
N LEU A 9 -9.06 28.26 -11.11
CA LEU A 9 -9.44 27.99 -12.50
C LEU A 9 -8.66 28.81 -13.52
N LEU A 10 -7.71 29.64 -13.08
CA LEU A 10 -6.89 30.51 -13.93
C LEU A 10 -7.75 31.42 -14.84
N GLU A 11 -8.84 32.00 -14.31
CA GLU A 11 -9.72 32.92 -15.02
C GLU A 11 -9.04 34.24 -15.39
N SER A 12 -7.90 34.53 -14.76
CA SER A 12 -7.04 35.67 -15.02
C SER A 12 -5.57 35.32 -14.78
N GLU A 13 -4.63 36.14 -15.20
CA GLU A 13 -3.22 35.99 -14.83
C GLU A 13 -3.03 35.91 -13.31
N LEU A 14 -2.09 35.07 -12.88
CA LEU A 14 -1.77 34.91 -11.47
C LEU A 14 -1.18 36.21 -10.89
N GLN A 15 -1.62 36.52 -9.70
CA GLN A 15 -1.06 37.60 -8.86
C GLN A 15 -0.44 37.00 -7.60
N LEU A 16 0.45 37.72 -6.93
CA LEU A 16 1.12 37.23 -5.71
C LEU A 16 0.13 36.82 -4.61
N ASP A 17 -0.99 37.50 -4.52
CA ASP A 17 -2.03 37.22 -3.54
C ASP A 17 -2.89 35.98 -3.89
N HIS A 18 -2.82 35.47 -5.11
CA HIS A 18 -3.40 34.17 -5.48
C HIS A 18 -2.58 32.99 -4.98
N VAL A 19 -1.32 33.20 -4.58
CA VAL A 19 -0.40 32.15 -4.15
C VAL A 19 -0.42 32.02 -2.63
N LYS A 20 -0.33 30.79 -2.14
CA LYS A 20 -0.27 30.51 -0.69
C LYS A 20 0.95 31.18 -0.04
N PRO A 21 0.82 31.73 1.17
CA PRO A 21 1.96 32.31 1.89
C PRO A 21 2.99 31.24 2.28
N ARG A 22 2.54 29.99 2.46
CA ARG A 22 3.40 28.83 2.73
C ARG A 22 3.17 27.77 1.64
N LEU A 23 4.19 27.54 0.83
CA LEU A 23 4.17 26.50 -0.19
C LEU A 23 4.61 25.17 0.43
N LEU A 24 3.77 24.14 0.33
CA LEU A 24 4.05 22.81 0.85
C LEU A 24 3.43 21.74 -0.04
N GLY A 25 4.19 20.72 -0.32
CA GLY A 25 3.84 19.56 -1.12
C GLY A 25 5.01 19.05 -1.93
N HIS A 26 4.81 17.95 -2.63
CA HIS A 26 5.85 17.29 -3.41
C HIS A 26 5.36 17.12 -4.84
N TRP A 27 6.13 17.65 -5.79
CA TRP A 27 5.83 17.54 -7.21
C TRP A 27 6.50 16.33 -7.86
N GLY A 28 7.76 16.04 -7.49
CA GLY A 28 8.67 15.18 -8.22
C GLY A 28 8.15 13.80 -8.63
N THR A 29 7.32 13.17 -7.80
CA THR A 29 6.73 11.85 -8.07
C THR A 29 5.30 11.92 -8.61
N CYS A 30 4.64 13.08 -8.52
CA CYS A 30 3.24 13.23 -8.94
C CYS A 30 2.97 12.84 -10.39
N PRO A 31 3.82 13.17 -11.37
CA PRO A 31 3.58 12.81 -12.76
C PRO A 31 3.46 11.29 -12.99
N GLY A 32 4.34 10.49 -12.41
CA GLY A 32 4.27 9.04 -12.52
C GLY A 32 3.03 8.45 -11.84
N ILE A 33 2.66 8.97 -10.66
CA ILE A 33 1.47 8.51 -9.93
C ILE A 33 0.20 8.75 -10.73
N ILE A 34 0.01 9.96 -11.28
CA ILE A 34 -1.21 10.29 -12.03
C ILE A 34 -1.25 9.57 -13.38
N LEU A 35 -0.12 9.38 -14.02
CA LEU A 35 0.00 8.61 -15.26
C LEU A 35 -0.49 7.17 -15.05
N VAL A 36 0.02 6.50 -14.02
CA VAL A 36 -0.42 5.15 -13.64
C VAL A 36 -1.91 5.14 -13.29
N TRP A 37 -2.40 6.09 -12.48
CA TRP A 37 -3.82 6.18 -12.11
C TRP A 37 -4.74 6.24 -13.33
N SER A 38 -4.40 7.09 -14.29
CA SER A 38 -5.19 7.27 -15.50
C SER A 38 -5.30 5.98 -16.32
N HIS A 39 -4.21 5.23 -16.44
CA HIS A 39 -4.17 3.95 -17.15
C HIS A 39 -4.88 2.83 -16.39
N LEU A 40 -4.83 2.83 -15.06
CA LEU A 40 -5.61 1.90 -14.24
C LEU A 40 -7.12 2.13 -14.40
N ASN A 41 -7.57 3.39 -14.48
CA ASN A 41 -8.96 3.71 -14.77
C ASN A 41 -9.42 3.11 -16.12
N LEU A 42 -8.59 3.22 -17.15
CA LEU A 42 -8.87 2.61 -18.46
C LEU A 42 -8.92 1.07 -18.38
N LEU A 43 -7.98 0.48 -17.67
CA LEU A 43 -7.93 -0.99 -17.47
C LEU A 43 -9.18 -1.49 -16.75
N ILE A 44 -9.58 -0.83 -15.65
CA ILE A 44 -10.82 -1.12 -14.92
C ILE A 44 -12.03 -0.97 -15.83
N ARG A 45 -12.09 0.14 -16.58
CA ARG A 45 -13.20 0.42 -17.49
C ARG A 45 -13.38 -0.66 -18.57
N ASN A 46 -12.28 -1.14 -19.11
CA ASN A 46 -12.27 -2.11 -20.22
C ASN A 46 -12.53 -3.54 -19.75
N HIS A 47 -12.11 -3.91 -18.54
CA HIS A 47 -12.14 -5.27 -18.04
C HIS A 47 -13.08 -5.49 -16.83
N ASP A 48 -13.76 -4.47 -16.33
CA ASP A 48 -14.65 -4.49 -15.14
C ASP A 48 -13.97 -5.05 -13.88
N LEU A 49 -12.73 -4.64 -13.61
CA LEU A 49 -11.89 -5.18 -12.55
C LEU A 49 -12.21 -4.58 -11.18
N ASP A 50 -11.98 -5.37 -10.13
CA ASP A 50 -11.77 -4.89 -8.77
C ASP A 50 -10.29 -4.60 -8.56
N MET A 51 -9.93 -3.33 -8.41
CA MET A 51 -8.54 -2.93 -8.26
C MET A 51 -8.31 -2.00 -7.07
N ILE A 52 -7.17 -2.17 -6.43
CA ILE A 52 -6.62 -1.22 -5.45
C ILE A 52 -5.32 -0.67 -6.02
N TYR A 53 -5.10 0.62 -5.85
CA TYR A 53 -3.84 1.27 -6.19
C TYR A 53 -3.11 1.67 -4.91
N VAL A 54 -2.07 0.93 -4.55
CA VAL A 54 -1.21 1.24 -3.40
C VAL A 54 -0.07 2.14 -3.86
N ILE A 55 0.03 3.30 -3.23
CA ILE A 55 1.02 4.33 -3.56
C ILE A 55 2.11 4.34 -2.49
N GLY A 56 3.25 3.73 -2.79
CA GLY A 56 4.42 3.69 -1.90
C GLY A 56 4.97 5.09 -1.61
N PRO A 57 5.28 5.92 -2.63
CA PRO A 57 5.70 7.30 -2.39
C PRO A 57 4.53 8.21 -1.98
N GLY A 58 4.02 8.02 -0.76
CA GLY A 58 2.82 8.70 -0.25
C GLY A 58 2.90 10.22 -0.18
N HIS A 59 4.10 10.80 -0.29
CA HIS A 59 4.28 12.24 -0.48
C HIS A 59 3.73 12.75 -1.83
N GLY A 60 3.43 11.85 -2.78
CA GLY A 60 2.68 12.17 -3.99
C GLY A 60 1.17 12.38 -3.79
N ALA A 61 0.71 12.63 -2.57
CA ALA A 61 -0.69 12.92 -2.24
C ALA A 61 -1.37 13.94 -3.15
N PRO A 62 -0.71 15.01 -3.65
CA PRO A 62 -1.37 15.93 -4.60
C PRO A 62 -1.91 15.23 -5.84
N ALA A 63 -1.18 14.26 -6.40
CA ALA A 63 -1.63 13.50 -7.56
C ALA A 63 -2.81 12.57 -7.22
N ALA A 64 -2.72 11.83 -6.11
CA ALA A 64 -3.80 10.96 -5.66
C ALA A 64 -5.11 11.72 -5.38
N LEU A 65 -5.02 12.84 -4.66
CA LEU A 65 -6.18 13.68 -4.34
C LEU A 65 -6.80 14.30 -5.59
N ALA A 66 -5.98 14.73 -6.57
CA ALA A 66 -6.47 15.22 -7.85
C ALA A 66 -7.24 14.13 -8.62
N ALA A 67 -6.69 12.92 -8.70
CA ALA A 67 -7.33 11.78 -9.35
C ALA A 67 -8.66 11.41 -8.66
N LEU A 68 -8.68 11.36 -7.32
CA LEU A 68 -9.88 11.10 -6.52
C LEU A 68 -10.97 12.15 -6.72
N TRP A 69 -10.59 13.42 -6.88
CA TRP A 69 -11.56 14.46 -7.21
C TRP A 69 -12.11 14.28 -8.62
N LEU A 70 -11.24 14.02 -9.61
CA LEU A 70 -11.65 13.78 -11.01
C LEU A 70 -12.62 12.60 -11.13
N GLU A 71 -12.40 11.50 -10.42
CA GLU A 71 -13.30 10.35 -10.44
C GLU A 71 -14.58 10.53 -9.57
N GLY A 72 -14.64 11.60 -8.77
CA GLY A 72 -15.78 11.95 -7.90
C GLY A 72 -15.78 11.23 -6.55
N SER A 73 -14.70 10.53 -6.18
CA SER A 73 -14.61 9.82 -4.91
C SER A 73 -14.54 10.77 -3.73
N LEU A 74 -13.88 11.93 -3.85
CA LEU A 74 -13.86 12.91 -2.77
C LEU A 74 -15.25 13.45 -2.46
N GLY A 75 -16.06 13.77 -3.47
CA GLY A 75 -17.44 14.22 -3.26
C GLY A 75 -18.33 13.17 -2.60
N LYS A 76 -18.10 11.86 -2.88
CA LYS A 76 -18.82 10.77 -2.23
C LYS A 76 -18.54 10.69 -0.73
N PHE A 77 -17.29 10.79 -0.33
CA PHE A 77 -16.88 10.59 1.07
C PHE A 77 -16.86 11.89 1.88
N TYR A 78 -16.78 13.04 1.22
CA TYR A 78 -16.78 14.38 1.80
C TYR A 78 -17.78 15.27 1.07
N PRO A 79 -19.10 14.91 1.11
CA PRO A 79 -20.14 15.64 0.37
C PRO A 79 -20.28 17.07 0.88
N GLY A 80 -20.47 18.00 -0.06
CA GLY A 80 -20.56 19.44 0.22
C GLY A 80 -19.22 20.13 0.49
N GLU A 81 -18.13 19.35 0.63
CA GLU A 81 -16.80 19.89 0.90
C GLU A 81 -15.88 19.79 -0.33
N TYR A 82 -15.84 18.59 -0.95
CA TYR A 82 -14.99 18.31 -2.12
C TYR A 82 -15.78 17.72 -3.29
N ASP A 83 -16.97 18.25 -3.52
CA ASP A 83 -17.80 17.85 -4.64
C ASP A 83 -17.09 18.10 -5.98
N ARG A 84 -17.49 17.39 -7.03
CA ARG A 84 -16.89 17.49 -8.36
C ARG A 84 -17.45 18.71 -9.12
N ASP A 85 -17.22 19.88 -8.57
CA ASP A 85 -17.56 21.19 -9.11
C ASP A 85 -16.47 22.23 -8.79
N ALA A 86 -16.63 23.44 -9.28
CA ALA A 86 -15.68 24.54 -9.07
C ALA A 86 -15.45 24.85 -7.58
N THR A 87 -16.48 24.74 -6.74
CA THR A 87 -16.39 25.01 -5.30
C THR A 87 -15.59 23.93 -4.60
N GLY A 88 -15.89 22.66 -4.87
CA GLY A 88 -15.15 21.54 -4.32
C GLY A 88 -13.69 21.50 -4.78
N LEU A 89 -13.42 21.85 -6.04
CA LEU A 89 -12.05 22.00 -6.54
C LEU A 89 -11.31 23.14 -5.82
N ARG A 90 -11.94 24.30 -5.66
CA ARG A 90 -11.38 25.42 -4.89
C ARG A 90 -11.04 24.97 -3.46
N ASN A 91 -11.97 24.33 -2.78
CA ASN A 91 -11.75 23.81 -1.43
C ASN A 91 -10.57 22.84 -1.35
N LEU A 92 -10.51 21.87 -2.27
CA LEU A 92 -9.40 20.90 -2.31
C LEU A 92 -8.04 21.58 -2.51
N ILE A 93 -7.97 22.53 -3.46
CA ILE A 93 -6.72 23.24 -3.77
C ILE A 93 -6.30 24.13 -2.60
N THR A 94 -7.23 24.92 -2.05
CA THR A 94 -6.91 25.92 -1.04
C THR A 94 -6.61 25.32 0.34
N ARG A 95 -7.30 24.21 0.69
CA ARG A 95 -7.16 23.56 2.00
C ARG A 95 -6.07 22.49 2.06
N PHE A 96 -5.48 22.10 0.92
CA PHE A 96 -4.40 21.14 0.94
C PHE A 96 -3.24 21.59 1.82
N SER A 97 -2.84 20.75 2.76
CA SER A 97 -1.76 21.00 3.72
C SER A 97 -1.98 22.20 4.66
N VAL A 98 -3.24 22.50 4.93
CA VAL A 98 -3.70 23.49 5.89
C VAL A 98 -4.53 22.78 6.97
N PRO A 99 -4.54 23.23 8.23
CA PRO A 99 -5.37 22.61 9.27
C PRO A 99 -6.84 22.48 8.85
N GLY A 100 -7.40 21.29 9.00
CA GLY A 100 -8.76 20.95 8.56
C GLY A 100 -8.92 20.55 7.10
N GLY A 101 -7.83 20.47 6.34
CA GLY A 101 -7.77 19.90 5.00
C GLY A 101 -6.89 18.64 4.96
N PHE A 102 -6.74 18.06 3.78
CA PHE A 102 -5.89 16.89 3.60
C PHE A 102 -4.42 17.18 3.91
N PRO A 103 -3.71 16.31 4.62
CA PRO A 103 -2.28 16.43 4.86
C PRO A 103 -1.46 16.21 3.57
N SER A 104 -0.16 16.53 3.64
CA SER A 104 0.74 16.43 2.49
C SER A 104 1.10 15.00 2.07
N HIS A 105 0.70 14.00 2.83
CA HIS A 105 0.94 12.57 2.58
C HIS A 105 -0.36 11.79 2.61
N ILE A 106 -0.39 10.70 1.86
CA ILE A 106 -1.52 9.75 1.85
C ILE A 106 -1.66 9.11 3.22
N ASN A 107 -2.89 9.02 3.69
CA ASN A 107 -3.24 8.39 4.96
C ASN A 107 -4.66 7.79 4.91
N ALA A 108 -5.24 7.43 6.05
CA ALA A 108 -6.58 6.85 6.12
C ALA A 108 -7.72 7.82 5.76
N GLU A 109 -7.49 9.15 5.72
CA GLU A 109 -8.47 10.12 5.21
C GLU A 109 -8.58 10.09 3.68
N THR A 110 -7.58 9.52 2.99
CA THR A 110 -7.56 9.40 1.52
C THR A 110 -8.41 8.20 1.08
N PRO A 111 -9.54 8.38 0.37
CA PRO A 111 -10.34 7.27 -0.13
C PRO A 111 -9.52 6.31 -1.01
N GLY A 112 -9.81 5.02 -0.90
CA GLY A 112 -9.07 3.99 -1.63
C GLY A 112 -7.73 3.57 -1.02
N SER A 113 -7.20 4.31 -0.04
CA SER A 113 -5.93 3.97 0.60
C SER A 113 -6.08 2.86 1.64
N ILE A 114 -5.17 1.89 1.57
CA ILE A 114 -4.93 0.86 2.58
C ILE A 114 -3.49 0.93 3.12
N HIS A 115 -2.79 2.04 2.86
CA HIS A 115 -1.41 2.24 3.25
C HIS A 115 -1.18 3.67 3.71
N GLU A 116 -0.51 3.84 4.83
CA GLU A 116 -0.05 5.15 5.30
C GLU A 116 1.28 5.46 4.61
N GLY A 117 1.28 6.53 3.83
CA GLY A 117 2.39 6.81 2.90
C GLY A 117 3.50 7.70 3.47
N GLY A 118 3.52 7.99 4.76
CA GLY A 118 4.55 8.83 5.39
C GLY A 118 5.88 8.11 5.55
N GLU A 119 5.87 6.81 5.72
CA GLU A 119 7.05 5.95 5.87
C GLU A 119 7.20 5.06 4.64
N LEU A 120 8.39 5.07 4.03
CA LEU A 120 8.68 4.33 2.82
C LEU A 120 9.10 2.88 3.12
N GLY A 121 8.76 1.96 2.22
CA GLY A 121 9.28 0.61 2.22
C GLY A 121 8.28 -0.49 2.53
N TYR A 122 7.04 -0.16 2.91
CA TYR A 122 6.07 -1.16 3.36
C TYR A 122 4.99 -1.47 2.32
N ALA A 123 4.80 -0.59 1.34
CA ALA A 123 3.70 -0.63 0.39
C ALA A 123 3.61 -1.95 -0.39
N LEU A 124 4.75 -2.51 -0.82
CA LEU A 124 4.77 -3.72 -1.62
C LEU A 124 4.32 -4.95 -0.81
N ALA A 125 4.82 -5.14 0.41
CA ALA A 125 4.40 -6.24 1.27
C ALA A 125 2.90 -6.12 1.66
N VAL A 126 2.43 -4.90 1.95
CA VAL A 126 1.01 -4.60 2.19
C VAL A 126 0.15 -5.01 0.99
N SER A 127 0.60 -4.72 -0.22
CA SER A 127 -0.10 -5.08 -1.46
C SER A 127 -0.27 -6.59 -1.61
N PHE A 128 0.76 -7.36 -1.30
CA PHE A 128 0.69 -8.83 -1.32
C PHE A 128 -0.27 -9.38 -0.26
N GLY A 129 -0.25 -8.82 0.95
CA GLY A 129 -1.23 -9.21 1.99
C GLY A 129 -2.67 -8.92 1.60
N ALA A 130 -2.92 -7.82 0.91
CA ALA A 130 -4.26 -7.40 0.49
C ALA A 130 -4.94 -8.38 -0.48
N VAL A 131 -4.18 -9.05 -1.35
CA VAL A 131 -4.74 -9.96 -2.37
C VAL A 131 -4.92 -11.39 -1.89
N MET A 132 -4.34 -11.79 -0.76
CA MET A 132 -4.50 -13.15 -0.23
C MET A 132 -5.98 -13.43 0.09
N ASP A 133 -6.50 -14.59 -0.32
CA ASP A 133 -7.91 -14.98 -0.15
C ASP A 133 -8.95 -14.05 -0.82
N LYS A 134 -8.50 -13.25 -1.80
CA LYS A 134 -9.35 -12.41 -2.65
C LYS A 134 -9.02 -12.68 -4.13
N PRO A 135 -9.49 -13.81 -4.69
CA PRO A 135 -9.03 -14.31 -5.98
C PRO A 135 -9.25 -13.36 -7.15
N ASP A 136 -10.22 -12.46 -7.08
CA ASP A 136 -10.58 -11.56 -8.18
C ASP A 136 -9.97 -10.16 -8.01
N LEU A 137 -9.36 -9.88 -6.86
CA LEU A 137 -8.74 -8.58 -6.59
C LEU A 137 -7.39 -8.46 -7.29
N VAL A 138 -7.16 -7.36 -7.98
CA VAL A 138 -5.85 -6.97 -8.51
C VAL A 138 -5.37 -5.73 -7.76
N VAL A 139 -4.19 -5.81 -7.19
CA VAL A 139 -3.53 -4.66 -6.56
C VAL A 139 -2.37 -4.21 -7.44
N THR A 140 -2.38 -2.96 -7.84
CA THR A 140 -1.20 -2.32 -8.44
C THR A 140 -0.48 -1.55 -7.34
N CYS A 141 0.82 -1.81 -7.21
CA CYS A 141 1.66 -1.10 -6.24
C CYS A 141 2.73 -0.30 -6.99
N ILE A 142 2.64 1.04 -6.92
CA ILE A 142 3.75 1.87 -7.38
C ILE A 142 4.78 2.00 -6.26
N VAL A 143 6.00 1.55 -6.55
CA VAL A 143 7.17 1.62 -5.67
C VAL A 143 8.11 2.66 -6.22
N GLY A 144 8.44 3.68 -5.44
CA GLY A 144 9.47 4.66 -5.83
C GLY A 144 10.86 4.02 -5.82
N ASP A 145 11.73 4.50 -6.71
CA ASP A 145 13.10 3.99 -6.82
C ASP A 145 13.94 4.20 -5.53
N GLY A 146 13.71 5.29 -4.81
CA GLY A 146 14.29 5.49 -3.47
C GLY A 146 13.67 4.58 -2.42
N GLU A 147 12.36 4.32 -2.49
CA GLU A 147 11.68 3.36 -1.61
C GLU A 147 12.20 1.93 -1.82
N ALA A 148 12.50 1.57 -3.07
CA ALA A 148 13.03 0.27 -3.43
C ALA A 148 14.41 -0.04 -2.79
N GLU A 149 15.14 0.99 -2.32
CA GLU A 149 16.40 0.82 -1.58
C GLU A 149 16.21 0.37 -0.13
N THR A 150 14.98 0.48 0.43
CA THR A 150 14.72 0.15 1.84
C THR A 150 14.77 -1.36 2.08
N GLY A 151 15.25 -1.75 3.27
CA GLY A 151 15.30 -3.17 3.67
C GLY A 151 13.95 -3.89 3.55
N PRO A 152 12.83 -3.32 4.07
CA PRO A 152 11.52 -3.95 3.92
C PRO A 152 11.08 -4.16 2.48
N THR A 153 11.31 -3.20 1.57
CA THR A 153 10.99 -3.39 0.15
C THR A 153 11.90 -4.43 -0.49
N ALA A 154 13.20 -4.45 -0.13
CA ALA A 154 14.15 -5.42 -0.69
C ALA A 154 13.74 -6.87 -0.41
N THR A 155 13.16 -7.16 0.76
CA THR A 155 12.59 -8.49 1.06
C THR A 155 11.22 -8.70 0.40
N ALA A 156 10.40 -7.67 0.27
CA ALA A 156 9.05 -7.79 -0.26
C ALA A 156 8.99 -8.22 -1.74
N TRP A 157 10.07 -8.08 -2.51
CA TRP A 157 10.14 -8.66 -3.85
C TRP A 157 10.01 -10.19 -3.85
N HIS A 158 10.35 -10.86 -2.75
CA HIS A 158 10.16 -12.30 -2.57
C HIS A 158 8.70 -12.70 -2.29
N ALA A 159 7.85 -11.78 -1.87
CA ALA A 159 6.47 -12.03 -1.46
C ALA A 159 5.64 -12.77 -2.52
N ILE A 160 5.97 -12.57 -3.78
CA ILE A 160 5.39 -13.29 -4.93
C ILE A 160 5.44 -14.81 -4.75
N LYS A 161 6.40 -15.35 -3.98
CA LYS A 161 6.58 -16.78 -3.72
C LYS A 161 5.46 -17.38 -2.84
N TYR A 162 4.73 -16.53 -2.13
CA TYR A 162 3.67 -16.91 -1.19
C TYR A 162 2.26 -16.66 -1.75
N LEU A 163 2.12 -16.23 -3.01
CA LEU A 163 0.81 -16.12 -3.66
C LEU A 163 0.41 -17.45 -4.31
N ASP A 164 -0.66 -18.05 -3.79
CA ASP A 164 -1.33 -19.16 -4.49
C ASP A 164 -2.25 -18.57 -5.57
N PRO A 165 -1.98 -18.75 -6.86
CA PRO A 165 -2.78 -18.16 -7.93
C PRO A 165 -4.19 -18.74 -8.04
N LYS A 166 -4.48 -19.85 -7.34
CA LYS A 166 -5.81 -20.44 -7.28
C LYS A 166 -6.74 -19.69 -6.34
N GLU A 167 -6.23 -19.27 -5.17
CA GLU A 167 -7.00 -18.74 -4.05
C GLU A 167 -6.81 -17.25 -3.82
N SER A 168 -5.71 -16.69 -4.33
CA SER A 168 -5.36 -15.28 -4.17
C SER A 168 -5.60 -14.50 -5.44
N GLY A 169 -5.73 -13.19 -5.28
CA GLY A 169 -5.66 -12.22 -6.35
C GLY A 169 -4.24 -12.07 -6.91
N ALA A 170 -3.92 -10.92 -7.44
CA ALA A 170 -2.60 -10.65 -8.00
C ALA A 170 -2.09 -9.27 -7.63
N VAL A 171 -0.77 -9.13 -7.54
CA VAL A 171 -0.10 -7.84 -7.44
C VAL A 171 0.65 -7.58 -8.75
N ILE A 172 0.47 -6.38 -9.31
CA ILE A 172 1.26 -5.86 -10.42
C ILE A 172 2.14 -4.75 -9.87
N PRO A 173 3.41 -5.04 -9.54
CA PRO A 173 4.34 -4.01 -9.10
C PRO A 173 4.74 -3.10 -10.26
N ILE A 174 4.80 -1.79 -10.00
CA ILE A 174 5.37 -0.80 -10.90
C ILE A 174 6.52 -0.11 -10.18
N LEU A 175 7.75 -0.37 -10.59
CA LEU A 175 8.91 0.37 -10.11
C LEU A 175 9.01 1.68 -10.89
N HIS A 176 8.73 2.79 -10.22
CA HIS A 176 8.84 4.12 -10.82
C HIS A 176 10.25 4.66 -10.63
N VAL A 177 11.04 4.63 -11.69
CA VAL A 177 12.42 5.08 -11.72
C VAL A 177 12.47 6.52 -12.24
N ASN A 178 12.53 7.48 -11.31
CA ASN A 178 12.71 8.90 -11.63
C ASN A 178 14.17 9.39 -11.40
N GLY A 179 15.01 8.55 -10.83
CA GLY A 179 16.45 8.72 -10.72
C GLY A 179 16.95 9.44 -9.47
N PHE A 180 16.07 10.05 -8.66
CA PHE A 180 16.51 10.88 -7.52
C PHE A 180 15.68 10.69 -6.25
N LYS A 181 16.35 10.75 -5.11
CA LYS A 181 15.78 10.92 -3.75
C LYS A 181 15.49 12.40 -3.47
N ILE A 182 15.62 12.81 -2.23
CA ILE A 182 15.44 14.21 -1.79
C ILE A 182 16.56 15.10 -2.32
N SER A 183 17.80 14.59 -2.33
CA SER A 183 18.99 15.37 -2.68
C SER A 183 20.07 14.59 -3.43
N GLU A 184 19.84 13.30 -3.71
CA GLU A 184 20.85 12.42 -4.33
C GLU A 184 20.19 11.43 -5.31
N ARG A 185 21.01 10.82 -6.16
CA ARG A 185 20.62 9.75 -7.07
C ARG A 185 20.15 8.52 -6.31
N THR A 186 19.22 7.78 -6.90
CA THR A 186 18.82 6.46 -6.39
C THR A 186 19.72 5.36 -6.97
N ILE A 187 19.85 4.25 -6.24
CA ILE A 187 20.55 3.05 -6.71
C ILE A 187 19.90 2.55 -8.02
N PHE A 188 18.57 2.42 -8.01
CA PHE A 188 17.82 1.94 -9.18
C PHE A 188 17.87 2.92 -10.36
N GLY A 189 18.00 4.23 -10.10
CA GLY A 189 18.21 5.24 -11.13
C GLY A 189 19.61 5.21 -11.76
N CYS A 190 20.53 4.46 -11.18
CA CYS A 190 21.87 4.24 -11.73
C CYS A 190 22.02 2.88 -12.45
N MET A 191 21.00 2.00 -12.37
CA MET A 191 21.00 0.70 -13.04
C MET A 191 20.62 0.83 -14.51
N ASP A 192 21.32 0.09 -15.37
CA ASP A 192 20.92 -0.11 -16.74
C ASP A 192 19.82 -1.18 -16.87
N ASP A 193 19.27 -1.34 -18.08
CA ASP A 193 18.20 -2.31 -18.35
C ASP A 193 18.62 -3.74 -18.05
N LYS A 194 19.84 -4.10 -18.35
CA LYS A 194 20.36 -5.45 -18.14
C LYS A 194 20.45 -5.76 -16.64
N GLU A 195 20.90 -4.82 -15.83
CA GLU A 195 20.95 -4.96 -14.37
C GLU A 195 19.55 -5.13 -13.79
N LEU A 196 18.58 -4.28 -14.19
CA LEU A 196 17.19 -4.37 -13.74
C LEU A 196 16.54 -5.70 -14.17
N VAL A 197 16.70 -6.10 -15.44
CA VAL A 197 16.17 -7.37 -15.95
C VAL A 197 16.76 -8.55 -15.20
N CYS A 198 18.08 -8.59 -14.99
CA CYS A 198 18.73 -9.68 -14.27
C CYS A 198 18.25 -9.76 -12.81
N LEU A 199 18.17 -8.62 -12.13
CA LEU A 199 17.75 -8.55 -10.72
C LEU A 199 16.32 -9.09 -10.53
N PHE A 200 15.36 -8.53 -11.24
CA PHE A 200 13.95 -8.87 -11.05
C PHE A 200 13.57 -10.23 -11.66
N SER A 201 14.24 -10.65 -12.74
CA SER A 201 14.10 -12.02 -13.24
C SER A 201 14.60 -13.05 -12.22
N GLY A 202 15.63 -12.73 -11.46
CA GLY A 202 16.13 -13.55 -10.34
C GLY A 202 15.08 -13.72 -9.24
N TYR A 203 14.33 -12.68 -8.92
CA TYR A 203 13.19 -12.76 -7.99
C TYR A 203 12.02 -13.60 -8.54
N GLY A 204 11.88 -13.71 -9.85
CA GLY A 204 10.80 -14.49 -10.48
C GLY A 204 9.80 -13.65 -11.27
N TYR A 205 10.15 -12.43 -11.62
CA TYR A 205 9.31 -11.56 -12.44
C TYR A 205 9.62 -11.65 -13.94
N GLN A 206 8.64 -11.30 -14.77
CA GLN A 206 8.81 -10.87 -16.14
C GLN A 206 8.71 -9.34 -16.16
N LEU A 207 9.71 -8.66 -16.73
CA LEU A 207 9.73 -7.21 -16.77
C LEU A 207 9.25 -6.68 -18.13
N CYS A 208 8.49 -5.59 -18.07
CA CYS A 208 8.28 -4.67 -19.17
C CYS A 208 8.82 -3.30 -18.75
N ILE A 209 9.75 -2.75 -19.54
CA ILE A 209 10.32 -1.40 -19.31
C ILE A 209 9.53 -0.44 -20.19
N VAL A 210 9.07 0.66 -19.60
CA VAL A 210 8.29 1.74 -20.22
C VAL A 210 9.09 3.02 -20.03
N ASP A 211 9.68 3.55 -21.10
CA ASP A 211 10.57 4.71 -21.05
C ASP A 211 10.57 5.61 -22.30
N ASP A 212 9.76 5.30 -23.31
CA ASP A 212 9.56 6.16 -24.48
C ASP A 212 8.64 7.32 -24.14
N LEU A 213 9.20 8.45 -23.71
CA LEU A 213 8.45 9.63 -23.29
C LEU A 213 7.54 10.22 -24.38
N ASP A 214 7.87 10.02 -25.65
CA ASP A 214 7.07 10.53 -26.77
C ASP A 214 5.80 9.67 -26.98
N ASN A 215 5.85 8.39 -26.63
CA ASN A 215 4.75 7.42 -26.78
C ASN A 215 4.33 6.78 -25.44
N ILE A 216 4.66 7.38 -24.32
CA ILE A 216 4.54 6.77 -22.97
C ILE A 216 3.13 6.30 -22.62
N ASN A 217 2.09 6.98 -23.15
CA ASN A 217 0.71 6.58 -22.90
C ASN A 217 0.39 5.23 -23.56
N ASP A 218 0.75 5.07 -24.83
CA ASP A 218 0.49 3.82 -25.57
C ASP A 218 1.38 2.68 -25.06
N GLU A 219 2.61 2.99 -24.70
CA GLU A 219 3.55 2.02 -24.14
C GLU A 219 3.08 1.53 -22.77
N LEU A 220 2.71 2.42 -21.86
CA LEU A 220 2.21 2.05 -20.53
C LEU A 220 0.88 1.30 -20.60
N TYR A 221 -0.03 1.73 -21.48
CA TYR A 221 -1.29 1.03 -21.71
C TYR A 221 -1.03 -0.41 -22.18
N THR A 222 -0.16 -0.58 -23.15
CA THR A 222 0.22 -1.90 -23.69
C THR A 222 0.87 -2.78 -22.61
N ALA A 223 1.76 -2.20 -21.80
CA ALA A 223 2.41 -2.91 -20.69
C ALA A 223 1.41 -3.36 -19.62
N MET A 224 0.40 -2.55 -19.29
CA MET A 224 -0.65 -2.90 -18.33
C MET A 224 -1.58 -3.99 -18.87
N GLU A 225 -2.00 -3.92 -20.13
CA GLU A 225 -2.78 -4.98 -20.78
C GLU A 225 -2.01 -6.30 -20.82
N TRP A 226 -0.73 -6.26 -21.17
CA TRP A 226 0.15 -7.42 -21.11
C TRP A 226 0.23 -7.99 -19.69
N ALA A 227 0.46 -7.15 -18.70
CA ALA A 227 0.57 -7.59 -17.30
C ALA A 227 -0.72 -8.28 -16.83
N LEU A 228 -1.88 -7.69 -17.13
CA LEU A 228 -3.18 -8.28 -16.83
C LEU A 228 -3.38 -9.62 -17.54
N ALA A 229 -2.99 -9.73 -18.81
CA ALA A 229 -3.09 -10.96 -19.58
C ALA A 229 -2.24 -12.09 -18.97
N GLU A 230 -0.99 -11.81 -18.55
CA GLU A 230 -0.13 -12.77 -17.88
C GLU A 230 -0.70 -13.19 -16.51
N VAL A 231 -1.21 -12.25 -15.70
CA VAL A 231 -1.92 -12.57 -14.46
C VAL A 231 -3.08 -13.53 -14.71
N LYS A 232 -3.97 -13.20 -15.66
CA LYS A 232 -5.13 -14.04 -15.99
C LYS A 232 -4.72 -15.43 -16.47
N LYS A 233 -3.63 -15.54 -17.24
CA LYS A 233 -3.07 -16.80 -17.72
C LYS A 233 -2.60 -17.68 -16.57
N ILE A 234 -1.83 -17.12 -15.61
CA ILE A 234 -1.32 -17.81 -14.42
C ILE A 234 -2.49 -18.29 -13.55
N GLN A 235 -3.45 -17.42 -13.25
CA GLN A 235 -4.62 -17.75 -12.43
C GLN A 235 -5.53 -18.79 -13.10
N LYS A 236 -5.79 -18.65 -14.39
CA LYS A 236 -6.59 -19.61 -15.15
C LYS A 236 -5.99 -21.02 -15.12
N ALA A 237 -4.67 -21.13 -15.31
CA ALA A 237 -3.96 -22.41 -15.25
C ALA A 237 -4.12 -23.07 -13.86
N ALA A 238 -3.92 -22.31 -12.78
CA ALA A 238 -4.06 -22.81 -11.41
C ALA A 238 -5.50 -23.22 -11.08
N ARG A 239 -6.47 -22.38 -11.44
CA ARG A 239 -7.91 -22.63 -11.18
C ARG A 239 -8.48 -23.79 -12.01
N SER A 240 -7.88 -24.09 -13.15
CA SER A 240 -8.26 -25.27 -13.98
C SER A 240 -7.58 -26.57 -13.54
N GLY A 241 -6.78 -26.57 -12.47
CA GLY A 241 -6.09 -27.75 -11.95
C GLY A 241 -4.73 -28.07 -12.60
N ASN A 242 -4.26 -27.19 -13.50
CA ASN A 242 -2.96 -27.34 -14.17
C ASN A 242 -2.07 -26.10 -13.90
N PRO A 243 -1.66 -25.86 -12.65
CA PRO A 243 -0.88 -24.68 -12.31
C PRO A 243 0.46 -24.66 -13.05
N ILE A 244 0.88 -23.46 -13.44
CA ILE A 244 2.21 -23.25 -14.01
C ILE A 244 3.23 -23.41 -12.88
N VAL A 245 4.18 -24.32 -13.05
CA VAL A 245 5.29 -24.49 -12.11
C VAL A 245 6.22 -23.29 -12.21
N LYS A 246 6.53 -22.65 -11.08
CA LYS A 246 7.32 -21.41 -11.01
C LYS A 246 6.80 -20.33 -11.95
N PRO A 247 5.56 -19.86 -11.78
CA PRO A 247 5.02 -18.84 -12.65
C PRO A 247 5.88 -17.57 -12.58
N ARG A 248 6.11 -16.94 -13.73
CA ARG A 248 6.78 -15.67 -13.84
C ARG A 248 5.73 -14.56 -13.87
N TRP A 249 5.60 -13.86 -12.76
CA TRP A 249 4.61 -12.80 -12.63
C TRP A 249 5.06 -11.52 -13.33
N PRO A 250 4.13 -10.75 -13.90
CA PRO A 250 4.48 -9.51 -14.59
C PRO A 250 4.88 -8.41 -13.61
N MET A 251 5.78 -7.55 -14.05
CA MET A 251 6.21 -6.34 -13.37
C MET A 251 6.54 -5.27 -14.41
N ILE A 252 6.24 -4.01 -14.11
CA ILE A 252 6.53 -2.87 -14.97
C ILE A 252 7.62 -2.02 -14.32
N VAL A 253 8.59 -1.58 -15.11
CA VAL A 253 9.53 -0.53 -14.75
C VAL A 253 9.15 0.70 -15.55
N LEU A 254 8.66 1.74 -14.87
CA LEU A 254 8.27 3.01 -15.46
C LEU A 254 9.37 4.02 -15.25
N ARG A 255 10.00 4.50 -16.31
CA ARG A 255 11.01 5.57 -16.26
C ARG A 255 10.45 6.88 -16.74
N THR A 256 10.50 7.89 -15.87
CA THR A 256 10.20 9.28 -16.24
C THR A 256 11.20 10.21 -15.57
N PRO A 257 11.53 11.36 -16.13
CA PRO A 257 12.30 12.36 -15.41
C PRO A 257 11.58 12.76 -14.12
N LYS A 258 12.31 12.94 -13.03
CA LYS A 258 11.70 13.45 -11.79
C LYS A 258 11.08 14.82 -12.04
N GLY A 259 9.79 14.96 -11.65
CA GLY A 259 9.05 16.19 -11.89
C GLY A 259 8.67 16.45 -13.34
N TRP A 260 8.58 15.41 -14.15
CA TRP A 260 8.23 15.44 -15.58
C TRP A 260 6.98 16.29 -15.85
N GLY A 261 7.04 17.12 -16.91
CA GLY A 261 5.97 18.06 -17.26
C GLY A 261 5.92 19.31 -16.39
N GLY A 262 6.89 19.50 -15.49
CA GLY A 262 7.06 20.74 -14.72
C GLY A 262 8.06 21.71 -15.36
N PRO A 263 8.44 22.77 -14.64
CA PRO A 263 9.46 23.71 -15.08
C PRO A 263 10.77 23.00 -15.37
N LYS A 264 11.40 23.31 -16.51
CA LYS A 264 12.68 22.69 -16.91
C LYS A 264 13.84 23.27 -16.11
N GLU A 265 13.85 24.58 -15.92
CA GLU A 265 14.90 25.33 -15.25
C GLU A 265 14.30 26.50 -14.45
N VAL A 266 14.86 26.82 -13.30
CA VAL A 266 14.49 27.96 -12.46
C VAL A 266 15.76 28.54 -11.82
N ASP A 267 15.97 29.83 -11.93
CA ASP A 267 17.12 30.56 -11.36
C ASP A 267 18.47 29.92 -11.75
N GLY A 268 18.62 29.44 -13.00
CA GLY A 268 19.82 28.78 -13.52
C GLY A 268 20.05 27.36 -13.01
N LYS A 269 19.04 26.72 -12.39
CA LYS A 269 19.09 25.35 -11.90
C LYS A 269 18.14 24.46 -12.67
N ILE A 270 18.62 23.30 -13.08
CA ILE A 270 17.77 22.26 -13.68
C ILE A 270 16.78 21.77 -12.63
N ILE A 271 15.50 21.77 -12.93
CA ILE A 271 14.41 21.33 -12.06
C ILE A 271 13.93 19.94 -12.52
N GLU A 272 13.30 19.87 -13.69
CA GLU A 272 12.88 18.57 -14.23
C GLU A 272 14.07 17.65 -14.47
N GLY A 273 13.95 16.39 -14.06
CA GLY A 273 15.04 15.42 -14.17
C GLY A 273 16.13 15.60 -13.12
N SER A 274 15.87 16.38 -12.07
CA SER A 274 16.79 16.53 -10.95
C SER A 274 16.08 16.49 -9.59
N PHE A 275 16.85 16.39 -8.52
CA PHE A 275 16.30 16.41 -7.14
C PHE A 275 15.61 17.74 -6.79
N HIS A 276 15.90 18.84 -7.48
CA HIS A 276 15.27 20.14 -7.24
C HIS A 276 13.74 20.13 -7.47
N SER A 277 13.21 19.18 -8.25
CA SER A 277 11.78 18.95 -8.41
C SER A 277 11.12 18.18 -7.27
N HIS A 278 11.88 17.68 -6.28
CA HIS A 278 11.35 16.77 -5.25
C HIS A 278 10.15 17.38 -4.50
N GLN A 279 10.27 18.62 -4.03
CA GLN A 279 9.22 19.32 -3.28
C GLN A 279 8.50 20.35 -4.17
N VAL A 280 8.77 21.62 -3.94
CA VAL A 280 8.14 22.77 -4.61
C VAL A 280 9.08 23.33 -5.67
N PRO A 281 8.82 23.12 -6.96
CA PRO A 281 9.74 23.56 -8.03
C PRO A 281 9.97 25.06 -8.08
N LEU A 282 8.92 25.85 -7.81
CA LEU A 282 8.92 27.31 -7.81
C LEU A 282 8.73 27.82 -6.38
N SER A 283 9.74 27.63 -5.54
CA SER A 283 9.63 27.85 -4.09
C SER A 283 9.45 29.30 -3.65
N LYS A 284 9.67 30.26 -4.56
CA LYS A 284 9.52 31.70 -4.32
C LYS A 284 8.33 32.31 -5.08
N ALA A 285 7.48 31.50 -5.70
CA ALA A 285 6.37 32.00 -6.49
C ALA A 285 5.38 32.90 -5.71
N ASN A 286 5.45 32.90 -4.38
CA ASN A 286 4.64 33.75 -3.49
C ASN A 286 5.26 35.13 -3.20
N ASN A 287 6.49 35.41 -3.64
CA ASN A 287 7.19 36.65 -3.36
C ASN A 287 8.22 37.07 -4.44
N ASP A 288 8.27 36.39 -5.56
CA ASP A 288 9.16 36.65 -6.68
C ASP A 288 8.34 36.67 -7.99
N GLU A 289 8.30 37.80 -8.67
CA GLU A 289 7.51 38.00 -9.89
C GLU A 289 7.98 37.08 -11.05
N THR A 290 9.27 36.78 -11.14
CA THR A 290 9.83 35.89 -12.18
C THR A 290 9.32 34.47 -11.98
N GLN A 291 9.35 33.98 -10.74
CA GLN A 291 8.83 32.64 -10.44
C GLN A 291 7.30 32.59 -10.49
N LEU A 292 6.61 33.68 -10.16
CA LEU A 292 5.16 33.82 -10.36
C LEU A 292 4.79 33.71 -11.85
N GLN A 293 5.51 34.41 -12.71
CA GLN A 293 5.27 34.31 -14.16
C GLN A 293 5.54 32.89 -14.67
N ALA A 294 6.62 32.26 -14.23
CA ALA A 294 6.92 30.86 -14.58
C ALA A 294 5.82 29.90 -14.10
N LEU A 295 5.23 30.15 -12.91
CA LEU A 295 4.09 29.39 -12.41
C LEU A 295 2.85 29.61 -13.29
N ASN A 296 2.56 30.85 -13.66
CA ASN A 296 1.44 31.20 -14.54
C ASN A 296 1.56 30.48 -15.90
N ASP A 297 2.73 30.55 -16.53
CA ASP A 297 3.00 29.90 -17.81
C ASP A 297 2.86 28.37 -17.71
N TRP A 298 3.40 27.79 -16.64
CA TRP A 298 3.30 26.35 -16.40
C TRP A 298 1.86 25.88 -16.21
N LEU A 299 1.09 26.54 -15.32
CA LEU A 299 -0.29 26.14 -15.07
C LEU A 299 -1.19 26.41 -16.27
N SER A 300 -0.97 27.50 -17.01
CA SER A 300 -1.71 27.81 -18.23
C SER A 300 -1.47 26.80 -19.35
N SER A 301 -0.31 26.14 -19.37
CA SER A 301 -0.01 25.09 -20.33
C SER A 301 -0.92 23.87 -20.24
N TYR A 302 -1.59 23.66 -19.10
CA TYR A 302 -2.56 22.58 -18.91
C TYR A 302 -3.93 22.84 -19.51
N LYS A 303 -4.21 24.07 -19.96
CA LYS A 303 -5.47 24.45 -20.62
C LYS A 303 -6.70 24.04 -19.81
N ILE A 304 -6.81 24.57 -18.60
CA ILE A 304 -7.85 24.20 -17.63
C ILE A 304 -9.26 24.44 -18.17
N ASP A 305 -9.44 25.46 -19.01
CA ASP A 305 -10.68 25.78 -19.71
C ASP A 305 -11.14 24.67 -20.68
N GLU A 306 -10.20 23.97 -21.33
CA GLU A 306 -10.51 22.79 -22.16
C GLU A 306 -10.83 21.54 -21.29
N LEU A 307 -10.22 21.41 -20.12
CA LEU A 307 -10.41 20.27 -19.21
C LEU A 307 -11.68 20.42 -18.36
N LEU A 308 -12.06 21.65 -18.05
CA LEU A 308 -13.20 21.99 -17.20
C LEU A 308 -14.09 23.03 -17.87
N PRO A 309 -14.62 22.78 -19.09
CA PRO A 309 -15.48 23.72 -19.79
C PRO A 309 -16.71 24.05 -18.92
N GLU A 310 -16.95 25.35 -18.71
CA GLU A 310 -18.05 25.84 -17.86
C GLU A 310 -18.04 25.21 -16.42
N GLY A 311 -16.88 24.87 -15.91
CA GLY A 311 -16.70 24.25 -14.58
C GLY A 311 -17.12 22.81 -14.48
N LYS A 312 -17.37 22.12 -15.60
CA LYS A 312 -17.65 20.67 -15.68
C LYS A 312 -16.50 19.93 -16.33
N LEU A 313 -16.31 18.69 -15.95
CA LEU A 313 -15.28 17.85 -16.60
C LEU A 313 -15.61 17.64 -18.07
N ALA A 314 -14.58 17.76 -18.92
CA ALA A 314 -14.68 17.41 -20.34
C ALA A 314 -15.02 15.92 -20.52
N ASP A 315 -15.80 15.61 -21.56
CA ASP A 315 -16.17 14.21 -21.89
C ASP A 315 -14.96 13.30 -22.09
N ALA A 316 -13.85 13.85 -22.60
CA ALA A 316 -12.60 13.12 -22.75
C ALA A 316 -12.11 12.53 -21.41
N ILE A 317 -12.20 13.28 -20.30
CA ILE A 317 -11.83 12.82 -18.96
C ILE A 317 -12.86 11.80 -18.46
N ILE A 318 -14.16 12.11 -18.57
CA ILE A 318 -15.24 11.21 -18.13
C ILE A 318 -15.13 9.84 -18.80
N ASN A 319 -14.75 9.84 -20.07
CA ASN A 319 -14.60 8.61 -20.85
C ASN A 319 -13.39 7.75 -20.48
N THR A 320 -12.48 8.21 -19.66
CA THR A 320 -11.38 7.41 -19.09
C THR A 320 -11.75 6.77 -17.75
N LEU A 321 -12.76 7.29 -17.05
CA LEU A 321 -13.14 6.82 -15.72
C LEU A 321 -13.88 5.47 -15.77
N PRO A 322 -13.79 4.63 -14.72
CA PRO A 322 -14.60 3.44 -14.58
C PRO A 322 -16.10 3.75 -14.68
N LYS A 323 -16.85 2.89 -15.37
CA LYS A 323 -18.29 3.09 -15.62
C LYS A 323 -19.15 2.94 -14.37
N LYS A 324 -18.71 2.08 -13.44
CA LYS A 324 -19.38 1.78 -12.18
C LYS A 324 -18.66 2.46 -11.05
N ASP A 325 -19.40 3.16 -10.19
CA ASP A 325 -18.82 3.89 -9.07
C ASP A 325 -18.06 2.97 -8.10
N GLU A 326 -18.62 1.79 -7.81
CA GLU A 326 -18.01 0.80 -6.92
C GLU A 326 -16.70 0.19 -7.45
N LYS A 327 -16.38 0.42 -8.73
CA LYS A 327 -15.12 -0.02 -9.36
C LYS A 327 -14.05 1.07 -9.42
N LYS A 328 -14.39 2.30 -9.06
CA LYS A 328 -13.42 3.39 -8.98
C LYS A 328 -12.38 3.13 -7.91
N LEU A 329 -11.14 3.51 -8.15
CA LEU A 329 -10.02 3.25 -7.23
C LEU A 329 -10.26 3.81 -5.82
N GLY A 330 -10.91 4.97 -5.71
CA GLY A 330 -11.28 5.55 -4.41
C GLY A 330 -12.56 4.98 -3.79
N GLN A 331 -13.31 4.11 -4.47
CA GLN A 331 -14.64 3.69 -4.04
C GLN A 331 -14.82 2.18 -3.90
N LEU A 332 -13.77 1.39 -4.09
CA LEU A 332 -13.82 -0.05 -3.89
C LEU A 332 -14.09 -0.36 -2.41
N LYS A 333 -15.14 -1.14 -2.13
CA LYS A 333 -15.58 -1.44 -0.75
C LYS A 333 -14.47 -2.06 0.09
N ASP A 334 -13.61 -2.86 -0.50
CA ASP A 334 -12.48 -3.50 0.16
C ASP A 334 -11.49 -2.51 0.81
N THR A 335 -11.55 -1.24 0.45
CA THR A 335 -10.66 -0.21 0.99
C THR A 335 -11.26 0.61 2.14
N TYR A 336 -12.58 0.56 2.34
CA TYR A 336 -13.22 1.43 3.34
C TYR A 336 -14.24 0.75 4.26
N ASP A 337 -14.84 -0.37 3.86
CA ASP A 337 -15.80 -1.15 4.67
C ASP A 337 -15.62 -2.66 4.42
N PRO A 338 -14.41 -3.20 4.68
CA PRO A 338 -14.05 -4.56 4.28
C PRO A 338 -14.35 -5.62 5.35
N TYR A 339 -14.63 -5.26 6.60
CA TYR A 339 -14.56 -6.15 7.75
C TYR A 339 -15.41 -7.42 7.62
N ILE A 340 -14.79 -8.56 7.92
CA ILE A 340 -15.43 -9.86 7.97
C ILE A 340 -15.24 -10.44 9.37
N ALA A 341 -16.35 -10.62 10.10
CA ALA A 341 -16.31 -11.17 11.45
C ALA A 341 -15.88 -12.63 11.45
N LEU A 342 -14.99 -12.99 12.37
CA LEU A 342 -14.63 -14.39 12.61
C LEU A 342 -15.76 -15.15 13.30
N LYS A 343 -15.94 -16.41 12.92
CA LYS A 343 -16.67 -17.40 13.70
C LYS A 343 -15.76 -17.88 14.83
N THR A 344 -16.11 -17.58 16.04
CA THR A 344 -15.38 -18.03 17.24
C THR A 344 -15.95 -19.34 17.75
N VAL A 345 -15.12 -20.14 18.39
CA VAL A 345 -15.51 -21.36 19.11
C VAL A 345 -15.59 -21.09 20.61
N LYS A 346 -16.27 -21.95 21.34
CA LYS A 346 -16.37 -21.82 22.80
C LYS A 346 -15.00 -22.04 23.43
N TRP A 347 -14.46 -21.04 24.08
CA TRP A 347 -13.16 -21.14 24.73
C TRP A 347 -13.19 -22.09 25.95
N GLU A 348 -14.35 -22.26 26.60
CA GLU A 348 -14.58 -23.16 27.73
C GLU A 348 -14.31 -24.62 27.37
N ASP A 349 -14.46 -25.02 26.11
CA ASP A 349 -14.15 -26.39 25.63
C ASP A 349 -12.66 -26.73 25.69
N PHE A 350 -11.80 -25.71 25.90
CA PHE A 350 -10.35 -25.83 26.03
C PHE A 350 -9.87 -25.64 27.47
N ALA A 351 -10.79 -25.58 28.43
CA ALA A 351 -10.45 -25.48 29.84
C ALA A 351 -9.66 -26.70 30.30
N VAL A 352 -8.65 -26.45 31.12
CA VAL A 352 -7.82 -27.53 31.72
C VAL A 352 -8.21 -27.74 33.18
N GLU A 353 -7.98 -28.95 33.66
CA GLU A 353 -8.21 -29.25 35.06
C GLU A 353 -7.29 -28.43 35.96
N LYS A 354 -7.84 -27.93 37.05
CA LYS A 354 -7.09 -27.16 38.04
C LYS A 354 -5.95 -27.99 38.62
N ASN A 355 -4.77 -27.38 38.73
CA ASN A 355 -3.53 -28.00 39.21
C ASN A 355 -2.92 -29.06 38.28
N THR A 356 -3.22 -29.03 36.98
CA THR A 356 -2.50 -29.78 35.96
C THR A 356 -1.36 -28.95 35.37
N ASP A 357 -0.28 -29.61 35.01
CA ASP A 357 0.86 -28.99 34.33
C ASP A 357 0.62 -28.99 32.82
N GLN A 358 0.30 -27.84 32.26
CA GLN A 358 -0.06 -27.66 30.86
C GLN A 358 0.69 -26.48 30.22
N SER A 359 0.99 -26.60 28.94
CA SER A 359 1.53 -25.49 28.16
C SER A 359 0.40 -24.59 27.66
N CYS A 360 0.37 -23.31 28.09
CA CYS A 360 -0.63 -22.35 27.60
C CYS A 360 -0.58 -22.20 26.08
N MET A 361 0.59 -22.25 25.46
CA MET A 361 0.72 -22.15 23.99
C MET A 361 0.14 -23.37 23.27
N LYS A 362 0.26 -24.58 23.80
CA LYS A 362 -0.42 -25.77 23.23
C LYS A 362 -1.93 -25.64 23.29
N ILE A 363 -2.47 -25.12 24.38
CA ILE A 363 -3.93 -24.90 24.54
C ILE A 363 -4.38 -23.79 23.55
N THR A 364 -3.61 -22.71 23.44
CA THR A 364 -3.86 -21.67 22.44
C THR A 364 -3.83 -22.23 21.04
N GLY A 365 -2.84 -23.07 20.71
CA GLY A 365 -2.75 -23.77 19.42
C GLY A 365 -3.96 -24.63 19.13
N ALA A 366 -4.45 -25.41 20.12
CA ALA A 366 -5.65 -26.24 19.98
C ALA A 366 -6.91 -25.38 19.75
N TYR A 367 -7.06 -24.28 20.48
CA TYR A 367 -8.15 -23.31 20.26
C TYR A 367 -8.12 -22.72 18.85
N LEU A 368 -6.96 -22.18 18.44
CA LEU A 368 -6.77 -21.58 17.14
C LEU A 368 -6.99 -22.59 16.01
N SER A 369 -6.57 -23.85 16.19
CA SER A 369 -6.83 -24.95 15.24
C SER A 369 -8.34 -25.00 14.89
N LYS A 370 -9.22 -24.97 15.87
CA LYS A 370 -10.67 -24.98 15.64
C LYS A 370 -11.16 -23.67 14.99
N VAL A 371 -10.62 -22.52 15.39
CA VAL A 371 -10.95 -21.23 14.76
C VAL A 371 -10.56 -21.26 13.29
N PHE A 372 -9.40 -21.79 12.92
CA PHE A 372 -8.99 -21.95 11.52
C PHE A 372 -9.93 -22.87 10.75
N GLY A 373 -10.39 -23.97 11.36
CA GLY A 373 -11.37 -24.87 10.75
C GLY A 373 -12.70 -24.20 10.40
N GLU A 374 -13.18 -23.29 11.26
CA GLU A 374 -14.43 -22.54 11.05
C GLU A 374 -14.28 -21.34 10.08
N ASN A 375 -13.05 -20.91 9.79
CA ASN A 375 -12.77 -19.69 9.04
C ASN A 375 -11.76 -19.93 7.90
N PRO A 376 -12.08 -20.73 6.90
CA PRO A 376 -11.11 -21.20 5.91
C PRO A 376 -10.55 -20.10 4.98
N THR A 377 -11.15 -18.90 4.93
CA THR A 377 -10.76 -17.82 4.01
C THR A 377 -10.62 -16.45 4.70
N THR A 378 -10.79 -16.38 6.02
CA THR A 378 -10.88 -15.09 6.73
C THR A 378 -9.88 -14.92 7.86
N ILE A 379 -8.99 -15.90 8.03
CA ILE A 379 -7.89 -15.85 8.99
C ILE A 379 -6.62 -16.44 8.39
N ARG A 380 -5.48 -15.79 8.64
CA ARG A 380 -4.14 -16.30 8.32
C ARG A 380 -3.18 -16.10 9.47
N LEU A 381 -2.18 -16.97 9.51
CA LEU A 381 -1.04 -16.85 10.41
C LEU A 381 0.21 -16.58 9.58
N PHE A 382 0.97 -15.59 10.01
CA PHE A 382 2.25 -15.18 9.41
C PHE A 382 3.34 -15.33 10.46
N SER A 383 4.36 -16.12 10.19
CA SER A 383 5.39 -16.50 11.17
C SER A 383 6.78 -16.44 10.53
N PRO A 384 7.80 -15.99 11.26
CA PRO A 384 9.18 -16.06 10.80
C PRO A 384 9.82 -17.45 11.08
N ASP A 385 9.15 -18.53 10.64
CA ASP A 385 9.57 -19.93 10.88
C ASP A 385 9.49 -20.35 12.36
N GLU A 386 8.51 -19.83 13.09
CA GLU A 386 8.39 -20.05 14.53
C GLU A 386 7.06 -20.72 14.96
N LEU A 387 6.29 -21.26 14.03
CA LEU A 387 4.99 -21.90 14.33
C LEU A 387 5.14 -23.05 15.33
N GLU A 388 6.00 -24.01 15.04
CA GLU A 388 6.17 -25.21 15.85
C GLU A 388 6.89 -24.92 17.16
N SER A 389 7.92 -24.07 17.14
CA SER A 389 8.63 -23.68 18.35
C SER A 389 7.73 -22.91 19.33
N ASN A 390 6.76 -22.17 18.83
CA ASN A 390 5.72 -21.51 19.61
C ASN A 390 4.53 -22.42 19.97
N LYS A 391 4.59 -23.72 19.66
CA LYS A 391 3.58 -24.73 20.01
C LYS A 391 2.21 -24.48 19.38
N LEU A 392 2.19 -23.91 18.17
CA LEU A 392 0.98 -23.62 17.40
C LEU A 392 0.75 -24.60 16.25
N ASP A 393 1.52 -25.68 16.19
CA ASP A 393 1.50 -26.71 15.15
C ASP A 393 0.13 -27.40 15.00
N ALA A 394 -0.70 -27.45 16.04
CA ALA A 394 -2.08 -27.92 15.96
C ALA A 394 -2.95 -27.19 14.92
N ILE A 395 -2.59 -25.97 14.52
CA ILE A 395 -3.27 -25.23 13.44
C ILE A 395 -3.20 -26.01 12.12
N LEU A 396 -2.12 -26.76 11.90
CA LEU A 396 -1.90 -27.56 10.69
C LEU A 396 -2.87 -28.76 10.58
N ASP A 397 -3.66 -29.08 11.62
CA ASP A 397 -4.74 -30.06 11.53
C ASP A 397 -5.87 -29.62 10.59
N HIS A 398 -6.04 -28.30 10.37
CA HIS A 398 -7.11 -27.71 9.58
C HIS A 398 -6.62 -26.91 8.37
N THR A 399 -5.33 -26.67 8.22
CA THR A 399 -4.75 -25.93 7.12
C THR A 399 -3.33 -26.42 6.82
N GLN A 400 -2.65 -25.79 5.89
CA GLN A 400 -1.29 -26.11 5.49
C GLN A 400 -0.45 -24.84 5.46
N ARG A 401 0.86 -25.02 5.33
CA ARG A 401 1.77 -23.96 4.92
C ARG A 401 1.50 -23.60 3.47
N ASN A 402 1.36 -22.32 3.21
CA ASN A 402 1.18 -21.79 1.86
C ASN A 402 2.55 -21.55 1.21
N PHE A 403 2.78 -22.16 0.07
CA PHE A 403 4.05 -22.06 -0.64
C PHE A 403 3.85 -21.88 -2.14
N GLN A 404 4.83 -21.29 -2.82
CA GLN A 404 4.85 -21.23 -4.27
C GLN A 404 4.96 -22.63 -4.86
N TRP A 405 4.26 -22.87 -5.97
CA TRP A 405 4.41 -24.06 -6.76
C TRP A 405 5.81 -24.17 -7.40
N ASP A 406 6.52 -25.22 -7.06
CA ASP A 406 7.74 -25.64 -7.73
C ASP A 406 7.82 -27.18 -7.78
N GLU A 407 8.92 -27.71 -8.27
CA GLU A 407 9.11 -29.17 -8.39
C GLU A 407 9.24 -29.90 -7.04
N TYR A 408 9.57 -29.18 -5.97
CA TYR A 408 9.78 -29.72 -4.63
C TYR A 408 8.60 -29.45 -3.69
N SER A 409 7.91 -28.34 -3.89
CA SER A 409 6.89 -27.86 -2.98
C SER A 409 5.61 -27.54 -3.77
N ARG A 410 4.62 -28.40 -3.64
CA ARG A 410 3.32 -28.30 -4.35
C ARG A 410 2.16 -28.27 -3.35
N ALA A 411 2.27 -27.41 -2.35
CA ALA A 411 1.18 -27.21 -1.41
C ALA A 411 -0.04 -26.60 -2.12
N ASN A 412 -1.21 -27.16 -1.88
CA ASN A 412 -2.47 -26.71 -2.45
C ASN A 412 -3.18 -25.79 -1.48
N GLY A 413 -2.85 -24.51 -1.52
CA GLY A 413 -3.40 -23.54 -0.60
C GLY A 413 -2.78 -23.66 0.79
N GLY A 414 -3.35 -22.96 1.74
CA GLY A 414 -2.91 -22.95 3.11
C GLY A 414 -3.07 -21.57 3.72
N ARG A 415 -3.17 -21.53 5.05
CA ARG A 415 -3.41 -20.27 5.80
C ARG A 415 -2.24 -19.90 6.69
N VAL A 416 -1.16 -20.67 6.63
CA VAL A 416 0.08 -20.41 7.35
C VAL A 416 1.14 -19.99 6.35
N ILE A 417 1.72 -18.83 6.53
CA ILE A 417 2.89 -18.37 5.79
C ILE A 417 4.05 -18.31 6.77
N GLU A 418 5.11 -19.06 6.47
CA GLU A 418 6.37 -18.97 7.20
C GLU A 418 7.43 -18.39 6.27
N THR A 419 7.88 -17.18 6.57
CA THR A 419 8.96 -16.50 5.89
C THR A 419 9.89 -15.87 6.91
N LEU A 420 11.18 -16.17 6.83
CA LEU A 420 12.17 -15.66 7.78
C LEU A 420 12.47 -14.18 7.52
N SER A 421 11.40 -13.38 7.58
CA SER A 421 11.40 -11.93 7.47
C SER A 421 10.20 -11.36 8.23
N GLU A 422 10.45 -10.81 9.38
CA GLU A 422 9.43 -10.17 10.22
C GLU A 422 8.79 -8.99 9.48
N HIS A 423 9.57 -8.24 8.68
CA HIS A 423 9.04 -7.16 7.86
C HIS A 423 8.01 -7.64 6.84
N GLU A 424 8.26 -8.79 6.21
CA GLU A 424 7.32 -9.38 5.26
C GLU A 424 6.06 -9.87 5.96
N CYS A 425 6.20 -10.58 7.09
CA CYS A 425 5.09 -11.02 7.92
C CYS A 425 4.20 -9.83 8.34
N GLN A 426 4.82 -8.75 8.82
CA GLN A 426 4.11 -7.55 9.24
C GLN A 426 3.38 -6.87 8.07
N GLY A 427 4.02 -6.73 6.93
CA GLY A 427 3.42 -6.12 5.74
C GLY A 427 2.23 -6.94 5.21
N PHE A 428 2.36 -8.26 5.15
CA PHE A 428 1.25 -9.16 4.81
C PHE A 428 0.07 -8.99 5.75
N MET A 429 0.33 -8.96 7.07
CA MET A 429 -0.72 -8.74 8.06
C MET A 429 -1.44 -7.40 7.86
N GLN A 430 -0.70 -6.33 7.61
CA GLN A 430 -1.30 -5.01 7.38
C GLN A 430 -2.26 -5.03 6.19
N GLY A 431 -1.81 -5.52 5.04
CA GLY A 431 -2.66 -5.62 3.85
C GLY A 431 -3.86 -6.53 4.04
N TYR A 432 -3.66 -7.67 4.67
CA TYR A 432 -4.70 -8.66 4.93
C TYR A 432 -5.79 -8.11 5.86
N THR A 433 -5.41 -7.41 6.93
CA THR A 433 -6.37 -6.86 7.90
C THR A 433 -7.06 -5.59 7.38
N LEU A 434 -6.36 -4.73 6.67
CA LEU A 434 -6.93 -3.52 6.08
C LEU A 434 -7.89 -3.82 4.91
N THR A 435 -7.90 -5.05 4.43
CA THR A 435 -8.88 -5.58 3.48
C THR A 435 -9.84 -6.60 4.11
N GLY A 436 -10.00 -6.57 5.43
CA GLY A 436 -11.15 -7.10 6.18
C GLY A 436 -10.97 -8.44 6.88
N ARG A 437 -9.79 -9.08 6.83
CA ARG A 437 -9.56 -10.43 7.37
C ARG A 437 -8.62 -10.39 8.57
N THR A 438 -8.76 -11.34 9.48
CA THR A 438 -7.98 -11.39 10.72
C THR A 438 -6.61 -12.03 10.51
N ALA A 439 -5.58 -11.46 11.11
CA ALA A 439 -4.22 -11.96 11.03
C ALA A 439 -3.60 -12.23 12.40
N ILE A 440 -2.74 -13.25 12.46
CA ILE A 440 -1.99 -13.62 13.66
C ILE A 440 -0.50 -13.66 13.31
N PHE A 441 0.33 -13.10 14.19
CA PHE A 441 1.78 -13.12 14.09
C PHE A 441 2.39 -13.63 15.41
N PRO A 442 2.71 -14.91 15.52
CA PRO A 442 3.50 -15.43 16.64
C PRO A 442 4.97 -15.15 16.42
N SER A 443 5.66 -14.70 17.44
CA SER A 443 7.12 -14.55 17.43
C SER A 443 7.66 -14.48 18.85
N TYR A 444 8.95 -14.69 18.98
CA TYR A 444 9.64 -14.43 20.23
C TYR A 444 9.72 -12.92 20.51
N GLU A 445 9.68 -12.58 21.79
CA GLU A 445 9.67 -11.22 22.33
C GLU A 445 10.71 -10.30 21.67
N SER A 446 11.94 -10.81 21.51
CA SER A 446 13.04 -10.01 20.97
C SER A 446 12.85 -9.64 19.50
N PHE A 447 12.23 -10.50 18.69
CA PHE A 447 12.17 -10.32 17.24
C PHE A 447 11.02 -9.41 16.80
N LEU A 448 9.96 -9.27 17.61
CA LEU A 448 8.93 -8.28 17.33
C LEU A 448 9.46 -6.84 17.37
N GLY A 449 10.59 -6.60 18.02
CA GLY A 449 11.29 -5.33 17.94
C GLY A 449 11.72 -4.93 16.51
N ILE A 450 11.94 -5.90 15.61
CA ILE A 450 12.31 -5.67 14.20
C ILE A 450 11.21 -4.92 13.46
N VAL A 451 9.94 -5.18 13.76
CA VAL A 451 8.78 -4.58 13.08
C VAL A 451 8.17 -3.38 13.81
N HIS A 452 8.88 -2.85 14.80
CA HIS A 452 8.38 -1.76 15.64
C HIS A 452 7.88 -0.57 14.81
N THR A 453 8.68 -0.07 13.86
CA THR A 453 8.29 1.10 13.04
C THR A 453 7.09 0.79 12.14
N MET A 454 7.00 -0.39 11.57
CA MET A 454 5.84 -0.81 10.76
C MET A 454 4.57 -0.92 11.61
N MET A 455 4.67 -1.46 12.83
CA MET A 455 3.56 -1.52 13.78
C MET A 455 3.08 -0.12 14.17
N VAL A 456 3.99 0.81 14.44
CA VAL A 456 3.66 2.21 14.74
C VAL A 456 2.96 2.87 13.55
N GLN A 457 3.48 2.68 12.34
CA GLN A 457 2.87 3.20 11.11
C GLN A 457 1.44 2.66 10.92
N TYR A 458 1.24 1.35 11.08
CA TYR A 458 -0.08 0.72 11.02
C TYR A 458 -1.04 1.31 12.07
N SER A 459 -0.56 1.52 13.30
CA SER A 459 -1.36 2.09 14.39
C SER A 459 -1.80 3.52 14.10
N LYS A 460 -0.96 4.33 13.44
CA LYS A 460 -1.35 5.67 12.97
C LYS A 460 -2.49 5.59 11.96
N PHE A 461 -2.39 4.67 11.00
CA PHE A 461 -3.45 4.46 10.01
C PHE A 461 -4.77 4.05 10.68
N VAL A 462 -4.74 3.05 11.57
CA VAL A 462 -5.92 2.56 12.29
C VAL A 462 -6.55 3.66 13.14
N LYS A 463 -5.74 4.44 13.85
CA LYS A 463 -6.23 5.57 14.65
C LYS A 463 -7.00 6.58 13.80
N ILE A 464 -6.41 7.02 12.70
CA ILE A 464 -7.07 7.98 11.78
C ILE A 464 -8.31 7.33 11.16
N ALA A 465 -8.24 6.05 10.76
CA ALA A 465 -9.38 5.33 10.19
C ALA A 465 -10.59 5.30 11.14
N ASN A 466 -10.36 5.14 12.44
CA ASN A 466 -11.41 5.17 13.46
C ASN A 466 -12.03 6.57 13.67
N GLU A 467 -11.32 7.63 13.33
CA GLU A 467 -11.81 9.01 13.38
C GLU A 467 -12.61 9.40 12.11
N VAL A 468 -12.40 8.68 11.01
CA VAL A 468 -13.01 8.96 9.70
C VAL A 468 -14.41 8.31 9.61
N LYS A 469 -15.45 9.12 9.52
CA LYS A 469 -16.86 8.68 9.61
C LYS A 469 -17.33 7.71 8.52
N TRP A 470 -16.70 7.74 7.35
CA TRP A 470 -17.09 6.90 6.22
C TRP A 470 -16.34 5.56 6.15
N ARG A 471 -15.33 5.37 7.02
CA ARG A 471 -14.68 4.08 7.14
C ARG A 471 -15.45 3.18 8.08
N GLY A 472 -15.65 1.92 7.67
CA GLY A 472 -16.18 0.85 8.50
C GLY A 472 -15.12 0.26 9.44
N ASP A 473 -15.53 -0.79 10.14
CA ASP A 473 -14.64 -1.52 11.05
C ASP A 473 -13.47 -2.15 10.33
N LEU A 474 -12.34 -2.22 11.02
CA LEU A 474 -11.13 -2.89 10.55
C LEU A 474 -10.94 -4.23 11.27
N ALA A 475 -10.42 -5.21 10.56
CA ALA A 475 -10.04 -6.47 11.17
C ALA A 475 -8.79 -6.31 12.04
N SER A 476 -8.62 -7.19 13.04
CA SER A 476 -7.52 -7.08 14.00
C SER A 476 -6.23 -7.73 13.51
N ILE A 477 -5.12 -7.07 13.78
CA ILE A 477 -3.80 -7.67 13.87
C ILE A 477 -3.64 -8.24 15.29
N ASN A 478 -3.15 -9.47 15.40
CA ASN A 478 -2.93 -10.14 16.68
C ASN A 478 -1.50 -10.64 16.76
N TYR A 479 -0.72 -10.06 17.64
CA TYR A 479 0.62 -10.56 17.95
C TYR A 479 0.53 -11.57 19.11
N ILE A 480 1.19 -12.71 18.95
CA ILE A 480 1.41 -13.67 20.03
C ILE A 480 2.89 -13.61 20.37
N GLU A 481 3.20 -12.82 21.37
CA GLU A 481 4.56 -12.61 21.84
C GLU A 481 4.91 -13.67 22.88
N THR A 482 5.91 -14.46 22.60
CA THR A 482 6.34 -15.55 23.49
C THR A 482 7.70 -15.27 24.07
N SER A 483 7.89 -15.70 25.32
CA SER A 483 9.13 -15.56 26.07
C SER A 483 9.40 -16.78 26.91
N THR A 484 10.64 -17.08 27.15
CA THR A 484 11.09 -18.22 27.96
C THR A 484 11.73 -17.77 29.28
N TRP A 485 11.12 -16.80 29.94
CA TRP A 485 11.66 -16.19 31.17
C TRP A 485 12.09 -17.20 32.25
N ALA A 486 11.39 -18.32 32.34
CA ALA A 486 11.66 -19.33 33.34
C ALA A 486 12.72 -20.35 32.92
N ARG A 487 13.09 -20.37 31.65
CA ARG A 487 14.03 -21.36 31.10
C ARG A 487 15.02 -20.70 30.17
N GLN A 488 16.28 -20.79 30.51
CA GLN A 488 17.38 -20.04 29.89
C GLN A 488 18.41 -20.98 29.23
N GLU A 489 18.05 -22.21 28.91
CA GLU A 489 19.04 -23.21 28.49
C GLU A 489 19.81 -22.79 27.24
N HIS A 490 19.19 -22.18 26.25
CA HIS A 490 19.89 -21.79 25.03
C HIS A 490 19.44 -20.50 24.37
N ASN A 491 18.22 -20.05 24.59
CA ASN A 491 17.70 -18.88 23.88
C ASN A 491 17.14 -17.75 24.77
N GLY A 492 17.04 -17.95 26.08
CA GLY A 492 16.42 -16.98 26.98
C GLY A 492 17.01 -15.58 26.88
N PHE A 493 18.33 -15.47 26.99
CA PHE A 493 18.99 -14.17 26.94
C PHE A 493 18.83 -13.45 25.60
N SER A 494 18.97 -14.14 24.47
CA SER A 494 18.90 -13.57 23.13
C SER A 494 17.47 -13.34 22.63
N HIS A 495 16.47 -13.99 23.25
CA HIS A 495 15.08 -13.98 22.78
C HIS A 495 14.14 -13.16 23.66
N GLN A 496 14.66 -12.50 24.69
CA GLN A 496 13.91 -11.66 25.63
C GLN A 496 14.20 -10.18 25.40
N ASN A 497 13.16 -9.41 25.10
CA ASN A 497 13.23 -7.96 25.00
C ASN A 497 11.83 -7.35 25.05
N PRO A 498 11.40 -6.76 26.17
CA PRO A 498 10.06 -6.22 26.33
C PRO A 498 9.82 -4.89 25.60
N SER A 499 10.74 -4.44 24.75
CA SER A 499 10.65 -3.13 24.10
C SER A 499 9.42 -3.01 23.18
N PHE A 500 9.00 -4.10 22.53
CA PHE A 500 7.81 -4.09 21.68
C PHE A 500 6.53 -3.87 22.50
N ILE A 501 6.38 -4.54 23.65
CA ILE A 501 5.27 -4.31 24.60
C ILE A 501 5.26 -2.84 25.04
N GLY A 502 6.43 -2.30 25.40
CA GLY A 502 6.58 -0.89 25.78
C GLY A 502 6.13 0.06 24.66
N ALA A 503 6.47 -0.25 23.41
CA ALA A 503 6.02 0.52 22.25
C ALA A 503 4.50 0.48 22.08
N VAL A 504 3.88 -0.70 22.17
CA VAL A 504 2.42 -0.86 22.07
C VAL A 504 1.71 -0.10 23.20
N LEU A 505 2.21 -0.15 24.42
CA LEU A 505 1.64 0.58 25.57
C LEU A 505 1.73 2.11 25.41
N ASN A 506 2.68 2.60 24.64
CA ASN A 506 2.81 4.04 24.33
C ASN A 506 1.88 4.52 23.20
N ILE A 507 1.24 3.61 22.48
CA ILE A 507 0.23 3.97 21.48
C ILE A 507 -1.01 4.48 22.20
N LYS A 508 -1.18 5.80 22.21
CA LYS A 508 -2.31 6.48 22.86
C LYS A 508 -3.57 6.37 22.01
N ALA A 509 -4.11 5.18 21.87
CA ALA A 509 -5.38 4.99 21.19
C ALA A 509 -6.04 3.70 21.69
N GLU A 510 -7.37 3.64 21.62
CA GLU A 510 -8.17 2.45 21.90
C GLU A 510 -7.88 1.28 20.92
N ALA A 511 -7.03 1.54 19.92
CA ALA A 511 -6.70 0.60 18.87
C ALA A 511 -5.79 -0.56 19.30
N ALA A 512 -5.10 -0.45 20.45
CA ALA A 512 -4.17 -1.48 20.92
C ALA A 512 -4.55 -1.99 22.30
N ARG A 513 -4.51 -3.32 22.46
CA ARG A 513 -4.73 -3.99 23.75
C ARG A 513 -3.59 -4.97 24.01
N VAL A 514 -3.00 -4.92 25.20
CA VAL A 514 -2.02 -5.88 25.67
C VAL A 514 -2.68 -6.81 26.69
N ARG A 515 -2.52 -8.11 26.47
CA ARG A 515 -2.91 -9.17 27.41
C ARG A 515 -1.65 -9.93 27.80
N HIS A 516 -1.33 -9.94 29.09
CA HIS A 516 -0.17 -10.65 29.62
C HIS A 516 -0.62 -11.89 30.37
N HIS A 517 -0.12 -13.06 29.95
CA HIS A 517 -0.37 -14.35 30.57
C HIS A 517 0.97 -14.96 31.00
N PRO A 518 1.42 -14.71 32.24
CA PRO A 518 2.78 -15.08 32.66
C PRO A 518 3.01 -16.59 32.72
N TYR A 519 1.99 -17.36 33.13
CA TYR A 519 2.07 -18.82 33.20
C TYR A 519 0.69 -19.47 33.07
N ALA A 520 0.63 -20.65 32.46
CA ALA A 520 -0.59 -21.44 32.37
C ALA A 520 -1.18 -21.84 33.73
N THR A 521 -0.34 -21.97 34.74
CA THR A 521 -0.75 -22.30 36.11
C THR A 521 -1.42 -21.15 36.85
N LEU A 522 -1.40 -19.94 36.32
CA LEU A 522 -2.00 -18.73 36.90
C LEU A 522 -3.25 -18.27 36.17
N VAL A 523 -3.66 -18.95 35.14
CA VAL A 523 -4.85 -18.63 34.32
C VAL A 523 -6.08 -19.35 34.84
#